data_b7f414d141641b66447db6eeca4d91b2
#
_entry.id   b7f414d141641b66447db6eeca4d91b2
#
_cell.length_a   1.000
_cell.length_b   1.000
_cell.length_c   1.000
_cell.angle_alpha   90.00
_cell.angle_beta   90.00
_cell.angle_gamma   90.00
#
_symmetry.space_group_name_H-M   'P 1'
#
loop_
_entity.id
_entity.type
_entity.pdbx_description
1 polymer ?
#
loop_
_entity_poly.entity_id
_entity_poly.type
_entity_poly.pdbx_seq_one_letter_code
_entity_poly.pdbx_strand_id
1 'polypeptide(L)'
;KNIAIDPEFTTTIKPDSLQEYLGVSHIDHDMYDISEYCGVVTGLAWTQVGGEILYIESSINTQKGGKLSLTGNLGDVMKESAQLALEYIKSHNTQLGISAEDIENHSVHIHVPEGAIPKDGPSAGIAILTALVSSFTGKKVKNRLAMTGEITLRGKLLPVGGIKEKILAAKRAGIKEIILCVDNQKDVNEIQQEY
;
A
#
# COMPACT_ATOMS: atom_id res chain seq x y z
N LYS A 1 5.48 33.63 16.78
CA LYS A 1 6.75 34.40 16.73
C LYS A 1 6.61 35.61 15.82
N ASN A 2 6.09 35.47 14.59
CA ASN A 2 5.97 36.56 13.63
C ASN A 2 4.97 37.63 14.09
N ILE A 3 3.86 37.28 14.71
CA ILE A 3 2.89 38.24 15.29
C ILE A 3 3.56 39.20 16.31
N ALA A 4 4.57 38.71 17.03
CA ALA A 4 5.27 39.52 18.05
C ALA A 4 6.39 40.42 17.47
N ILE A 5 6.77 40.20 16.22
CA ILE A 5 7.91 40.90 15.57
C ILE A 5 7.42 41.86 14.47
N ASP A 6 6.34 41.51 13.79
CA ASP A 6 5.78 42.28 12.67
C ASP A 6 4.38 42.78 12.97
N PRO A 7 4.19 44.10 13.21
CA PRO A 7 2.87 44.69 13.51
C PRO A 7 1.86 44.58 12.35
N GLU A 8 2.36 44.38 11.12
CA GLU A 8 1.52 44.26 9.91
C GLU A 8 1.25 42.79 9.55
N PHE A 9 1.67 41.82 10.40
CA PHE A 9 1.44 40.41 10.17
C PHE A 9 -0.04 40.10 10.11
N THR A 10 -0.49 39.62 8.97
CA THR A 10 -1.87 39.16 8.80
C THR A 10 -2.04 37.79 9.45
N THR A 11 -3.11 37.64 10.28
CA THR A 11 -3.44 36.37 10.92
C THR A 11 -3.99 35.31 9.96
N THR A 12 -4.24 35.72 8.70
CA THR A 12 -4.73 34.80 7.66
C THR A 12 -3.53 34.25 6.87
N ILE A 13 -3.25 32.98 7.06
CA ILE A 13 -2.23 32.25 6.30
C ILE A 13 -2.90 31.60 5.09
N LYS A 14 -2.43 31.94 3.89
CA LYS A 14 -2.92 31.36 2.64
C LYS A 14 -2.16 30.05 2.34
N PRO A 15 -2.77 29.09 1.61
CA PRO A 15 -2.09 27.84 1.22
C PRO A 15 -0.71 28.09 0.56
N ASP A 16 -0.62 29.09 -0.30
CA ASP A 16 0.61 29.45 -1.04
C ASP A 16 1.76 29.96 -0.16
N SER A 17 1.43 30.47 1.05
CA SER A 17 2.43 30.95 2.03
C SER A 17 2.80 29.91 3.09
N LEU A 18 2.16 28.72 3.08
CA LEU A 18 2.43 27.68 4.08
C LEU A 18 3.90 27.25 4.09
N GLN A 19 4.53 27.16 2.92
CA GLN A 19 5.91 26.73 2.78
C GLN A 19 6.89 27.71 3.46
N GLU A 20 6.56 29.00 3.49
CA GLU A 20 7.37 30.03 4.16
C GLU A 20 7.38 29.84 5.69
N TYR A 21 6.26 29.35 6.25
CA TYR A 21 6.12 29.14 7.71
C TYR A 21 6.51 27.75 8.18
N LEU A 22 6.24 26.73 7.38
CA LEU A 22 6.41 25.31 7.71
C LEU A 22 7.67 24.69 7.11
N GLY A 23 8.34 25.42 6.20
CA GLY A 23 9.46 24.87 5.44
C GLY A 23 9.02 24.06 4.23
N VAL A 24 9.98 23.40 3.60
CA VAL A 24 9.73 22.55 2.43
C VAL A 24 8.93 21.34 2.84
N SER A 25 7.90 21.00 2.05
CA SER A 25 7.18 19.73 2.22
C SER A 25 8.15 18.56 2.06
N HIS A 26 8.23 17.71 3.06
CA HIS A 26 9.04 16.49 3.01
C HIS A 26 8.25 15.29 2.43
N ILE A 27 7.02 15.54 1.96
CA ILE A 27 6.13 14.50 1.44
C ILE A 27 6.20 14.57 -0.08
N ASP A 28 7.06 13.76 -0.67
CA ASP A 28 7.12 13.53 -2.11
C ASP A 28 6.32 12.26 -2.39
N HIS A 29 5.10 12.42 -2.93
CA HIS A 29 4.19 11.30 -3.21
C HIS A 29 4.47 10.62 -4.57
N ASP A 30 5.39 11.14 -5.36
CA ASP A 30 5.72 10.65 -6.70
C ASP A 30 6.90 9.65 -6.70
N MET A 31 6.96 8.76 -5.71
CA MET A 31 8.10 7.85 -5.56
C MET A 31 8.22 6.83 -6.70
N TYR A 32 7.11 6.47 -7.38
CA TYR A 32 7.13 5.49 -8.48
C TYR A 32 6.12 5.79 -9.57
N ASP A 33 6.55 5.76 -10.81
CA ASP A 33 5.66 5.41 -11.91
C ASP A 33 5.48 3.88 -11.93
N ILE A 34 4.45 3.42 -11.19
CA ILE A 34 4.13 1.99 -11.03
C ILE A 34 3.94 1.30 -12.38
N SER A 35 3.61 2.05 -13.43
CA SER A 35 3.40 1.51 -14.78
C SER A 35 4.68 0.94 -15.41
N GLU A 36 5.85 1.26 -14.87
CA GLU A 36 7.13 0.80 -15.42
C GLU A 36 7.57 -0.56 -14.87
N TYR A 37 7.10 -0.95 -13.68
CA TYR A 37 7.60 -2.11 -12.96
C TYR A 37 6.53 -3.17 -12.71
N CYS A 38 6.92 -4.47 -12.88
CA CYS A 38 6.16 -5.58 -12.32
C CYS A 38 6.49 -5.72 -10.82
N GLY A 39 5.54 -6.22 -10.05
CA GLY A 39 5.75 -6.46 -8.62
C GLY A 39 5.61 -5.23 -7.74
N VAL A 40 5.17 -4.09 -8.27
CA VAL A 40 4.93 -2.87 -7.48
C VAL A 40 3.45 -2.58 -7.38
N VAL A 41 2.96 -2.39 -6.17
CA VAL A 41 1.53 -2.15 -5.87
C VAL A 41 1.39 -1.05 -4.83
N THR A 42 0.40 -0.18 -5.01
CA THR A 42 0.02 0.79 -3.97
C THR A 42 -0.99 0.16 -3.00
N GLY A 43 -0.60 0.05 -1.75
CA GLY A 43 -1.46 -0.25 -0.62
C GLY A 43 -1.93 1.02 0.09
N LEU A 44 -2.87 0.87 1.02
CA LEU A 44 -3.40 1.95 1.84
C LEU A 44 -3.27 1.60 3.32
N ALA A 45 -2.68 2.49 4.09
CA ALA A 45 -2.53 2.40 5.54
C ALA A 45 -3.36 3.45 6.27
N TRP A 46 -3.64 3.17 7.53
CA TRP A 46 -4.22 4.10 8.46
C TRP A 46 -3.32 4.22 9.69
N THR A 47 -3.09 5.45 10.14
CA THR A 47 -2.32 5.79 11.33
C THR A 47 -3.11 6.75 12.23
N GLN A 48 -2.66 6.97 13.44
CA GLN A 48 -3.30 7.93 14.36
C GLN A 48 -3.33 9.37 13.82
N VAL A 49 -2.48 9.68 12.85
CA VAL A 49 -2.38 11.02 12.23
C VAL A 49 -3.07 11.09 10.85
N GLY A 50 -3.70 10.01 10.42
CA GLY A 50 -4.45 9.96 9.16
C GLY A 50 -4.11 8.77 8.27
N GLY A 51 -4.58 8.79 7.04
CA GLY A 51 -4.28 7.77 6.04
C GLY A 51 -3.00 8.09 5.27
N GLU A 52 -2.32 7.03 4.83
CA GLU A 52 -1.11 7.08 4.01
C GLU A 52 -1.18 6.05 2.89
N ILE A 53 -0.45 6.30 1.80
CA ILE A 53 -0.18 5.29 0.78
C ILE A 53 1.08 4.51 1.17
N LEU A 54 1.08 3.22 0.83
CA LEU A 54 2.24 2.34 0.98
C LEU A 54 2.60 1.78 -0.39
N TYR A 55 3.87 1.85 -0.77
CA TYR A 55 4.36 1.06 -1.88
C TYR A 55 4.78 -0.31 -1.38
N ILE A 56 4.33 -1.35 -2.06
CA ILE A 56 4.71 -2.74 -1.79
C ILE A 56 5.43 -3.22 -3.04
N GLU A 57 6.68 -3.55 -2.87
CA GLU A 57 7.54 -4.05 -3.91
C GLU A 57 7.76 -5.55 -3.70
N SER A 58 7.65 -6.33 -4.74
CA SER A 58 8.09 -7.72 -4.72
C SER A 58 9.06 -8.00 -5.86
N SER A 59 10.02 -8.85 -5.60
CA SER A 59 10.94 -9.37 -6.59
C SER A 59 11.08 -10.87 -6.43
N ILE A 60 11.34 -11.56 -7.53
CA ILE A 60 11.66 -12.96 -7.56
C ILE A 60 13.11 -13.14 -8.06
N ASN A 61 13.83 -14.09 -7.50
CA ASN A 61 15.17 -14.43 -7.92
C ASN A 61 15.31 -15.94 -8.07
N THR A 62 16.26 -16.38 -8.91
CA THR A 62 16.50 -17.78 -9.25
C THR A 62 17.15 -18.59 -8.14
N GLN A 63 17.06 -18.18 -6.91
CA GLN A 63 17.59 -18.92 -5.77
C GLN A 63 16.59 -20.02 -5.38
N LYS A 64 16.96 -21.27 -5.57
CA LYS A 64 16.14 -22.44 -5.22
C LYS A 64 15.75 -22.45 -3.75
N GLY A 65 14.54 -22.90 -3.45
CA GLY A 65 14.09 -23.16 -2.10
C GLY A 65 12.87 -22.35 -1.62
N GLY A 66 12.23 -21.56 -2.46
CA GLY A 66 10.95 -20.89 -2.15
C GLY A 66 11.01 -19.98 -0.91
N LYS A 67 12.18 -19.43 -0.59
CA LYS A 67 12.39 -18.61 0.61
C LYS A 67 11.66 -17.27 0.45
N LEU A 68 10.91 -16.88 1.48
CA LEU A 68 10.32 -15.54 1.60
C LEU A 68 11.24 -14.65 2.46
N SER A 69 11.69 -13.55 1.89
CA SER A 69 12.43 -12.50 2.59
C SER A 69 11.57 -11.24 2.70
N LEU A 70 11.57 -10.61 3.86
CA LEU A 70 10.74 -9.45 4.17
C LEU A 70 11.62 -8.32 4.71
N THR A 71 11.47 -7.12 4.18
CA THR A 71 12.16 -5.91 4.63
C THR A 71 11.22 -4.70 4.65
N GLY A 72 11.57 -3.64 5.39
CA GLY A 72 10.75 -2.41 5.50
C GLY A 72 10.15 -2.18 6.89
N ASN A 73 10.77 -2.76 7.94
CA ASN A 73 10.33 -2.61 9.35
C ASN A 73 8.86 -3.07 9.54
N LEU A 74 8.58 -4.30 9.08
CA LEU A 74 7.26 -4.90 9.13
C LEU A 74 7.01 -5.55 10.48
N GLY A 75 5.86 -5.28 11.08
CA GLY A 75 5.37 -5.97 12.27
C GLY A 75 4.95 -7.41 11.97
N ASP A 76 4.63 -8.15 13.02
CA ASP A 76 4.39 -9.59 12.91
C ASP A 76 3.12 -9.92 12.15
N VAL A 77 2.06 -9.15 12.30
CA VAL A 77 0.79 -9.35 11.57
C VAL A 77 0.98 -9.13 10.06
N MET A 78 1.77 -8.13 9.67
CA MET A 78 2.06 -7.89 8.26
C MET A 78 2.98 -8.97 7.67
N LYS A 79 3.91 -9.53 8.45
CA LYS A 79 4.73 -10.69 8.05
C LYS A 79 3.88 -11.94 7.85
N GLU A 80 2.91 -12.20 8.73
CA GLU A 80 1.95 -13.28 8.58
C GLU A 80 1.11 -13.10 7.32
N SER A 81 0.64 -11.89 7.02
CA SER A 81 -0.08 -11.58 5.78
C SER A 81 0.74 -11.87 4.54
N ALA A 82 2.05 -11.57 4.57
CA ALA A 82 2.95 -11.88 3.46
C ALA A 82 3.15 -13.39 3.28
N GLN A 83 3.30 -14.12 4.36
CA GLN A 83 3.38 -15.59 4.33
C GLN A 83 2.09 -16.20 3.80
N LEU A 84 0.94 -15.74 4.29
CA LEU A 84 -0.38 -16.18 3.85
C LEU A 84 -0.58 -15.91 2.34
N ALA A 85 -0.15 -14.77 1.84
CA ALA A 85 -0.22 -14.44 0.42
C ALA A 85 0.59 -15.43 -0.45
N LEU A 86 1.79 -15.79 -0.02
CA LEU A 86 2.61 -16.78 -0.72
C LEU A 86 1.99 -18.18 -0.67
N GLU A 87 1.45 -18.60 0.47
CA GLU A 87 0.76 -19.90 0.60
C GLU A 87 -0.53 -19.95 -0.25
N TYR A 88 -1.25 -18.83 -0.37
CA TYR A 88 -2.38 -18.72 -1.28
C TYR A 88 -1.94 -18.94 -2.73
N ILE A 89 -0.84 -18.32 -3.18
CA ILE A 89 -0.30 -18.52 -4.52
C ILE A 89 0.08 -19.98 -4.75
N LYS A 90 0.75 -20.64 -3.81
CA LYS A 90 1.12 -22.06 -3.91
C LYS A 90 -0.09 -22.97 -4.10
N SER A 91 -1.18 -22.70 -3.37
CA SER A 91 -2.40 -23.52 -3.40
C SER A 91 -3.32 -23.21 -4.60
N HIS A 92 -3.17 -22.05 -5.24
CA HIS A 92 -4.01 -21.59 -6.36
C HIS A 92 -3.19 -21.27 -7.62
N ASN A 93 -1.98 -21.78 -7.71
CA ASN A 93 -1.00 -21.48 -8.73
C ASN A 93 -1.55 -21.63 -10.16
N THR A 94 -2.26 -22.72 -10.45
CA THR A 94 -2.87 -23.00 -11.75
C THR A 94 -3.89 -21.95 -12.15
N GLN A 95 -4.74 -21.50 -11.20
CA GLN A 95 -5.75 -20.46 -11.46
C GLN A 95 -5.11 -19.10 -11.71
N LEU A 96 -3.95 -18.84 -11.11
CA LEU A 96 -3.20 -17.60 -11.25
C LEU A 96 -2.28 -17.62 -12.49
N GLY A 97 -2.17 -18.75 -13.18
CA GLY A 97 -1.28 -18.92 -14.34
C GLY A 97 0.20 -18.93 -13.95
N ILE A 98 0.52 -19.40 -12.76
CA ILE A 98 1.89 -19.53 -12.23
C ILE A 98 2.22 -21.02 -12.15
N SER A 99 3.36 -21.45 -12.69
CA SER A 99 3.76 -22.85 -12.58
C SER A 99 4.25 -23.21 -11.19
N ALA A 100 4.02 -24.44 -10.75
CA ALA A 100 4.56 -24.92 -9.47
C ALA A 100 6.11 -24.89 -9.47
N GLU A 101 6.70 -25.18 -10.62
CA GLU A 101 8.15 -25.15 -10.83
C GLU A 101 8.72 -23.73 -10.65
N ASP A 102 8.02 -22.69 -11.13
CA ASP A 102 8.44 -21.30 -10.94
C ASP A 102 8.46 -20.94 -9.44
N ILE A 103 7.46 -21.39 -8.69
CA ILE A 103 7.40 -21.13 -7.24
C ILE A 103 8.53 -21.85 -6.49
N GLU A 104 8.83 -23.09 -6.86
CA GLU A 104 9.88 -23.91 -6.21
C GLU A 104 11.30 -23.44 -6.55
N ASN A 105 11.50 -22.97 -7.77
CA ASN A 105 12.82 -22.56 -8.27
C ASN A 105 13.17 -21.11 -7.96
N HIS A 106 12.25 -20.33 -7.40
CA HIS A 106 12.48 -18.93 -7.08
C HIS A 106 12.29 -18.65 -5.60
N SER A 107 13.12 -17.77 -5.07
CA SER A 107 12.90 -17.11 -3.78
C SER A 107 12.26 -15.75 -3.99
N VAL A 108 11.47 -15.32 -3.02
CA VAL A 108 10.66 -14.11 -3.09
C VAL A 108 11.18 -13.11 -2.06
N HIS A 109 11.27 -11.85 -2.47
CA HIS A 109 11.55 -10.74 -1.56
C HIS A 109 10.40 -9.73 -1.64
N ILE A 110 9.85 -9.36 -0.50
CA ILE A 110 8.90 -8.27 -0.35
C ILE A 110 9.59 -7.15 0.42
N HIS A 111 9.53 -5.96 -0.14
CA HIS A 111 10.03 -4.74 0.50
C HIS A 111 8.91 -3.70 0.57
N VAL A 112 8.81 -3.04 1.73
CA VAL A 112 7.93 -1.88 1.88
C VAL A 112 8.82 -0.70 2.25
N PRO A 113 9.04 0.27 1.34
CA PRO A 113 9.89 1.43 1.55
C PRO A 113 9.57 2.22 2.82
N GLU A 114 10.46 3.17 3.15
CA GLU A 114 10.40 3.96 4.38
C GLU A 114 10.57 3.12 5.65
N GLY A 115 11.65 2.33 5.68
CA GLY A 115 11.96 1.40 6.79
C GLY A 115 12.14 2.04 8.17
N ALA A 116 12.26 3.36 8.26
CA ALA A 116 12.28 4.10 9.54
C ALA A 116 10.90 4.09 10.22
N ILE A 117 9.81 3.94 9.46
CA ILE A 117 8.42 3.94 9.96
C ILE A 117 7.96 2.51 10.14
N PRO A 118 7.61 2.07 11.37
CA PRO A 118 7.04 0.74 11.60
C PRO A 118 5.70 0.59 10.88
N LYS A 119 5.51 -0.55 10.21
CA LYS A 119 4.29 -0.88 9.47
C LYS A 119 3.75 -2.21 9.94
N ASP A 120 2.49 -2.26 10.35
CA ASP A 120 1.87 -3.51 10.78
C ASP A 120 0.38 -3.55 10.41
N GLY A 121 -0.19 -4.76 10.47
CA GLY A 121 -1.60 -5.01 10.25
C GLY A 121 -1.89 -5.87 9.03
N PRO A 122 -3.10 -6.48 8.97
CA PRO A 122 -3.47 -7.43 7.93
C PRO A 122 -3.98 -6.76 6.65
N SER A 123 -4.26 -5.46 6.68
CA SER A 123 -4.96 -4.74 5.60
C SER A 123 -4.16 -4.58 4.29
N ALA A 124 -2.86 -4.89 4.32
CA ALA A 124 -2.01 -4.93 3.13
C ALA A 124 -2.04 -6.29 2.41
N GLY A 125 -2.76 -7.28 2.91
CA GLY A 125 -2.74 -8.65 2.39
C GLY A 125 -3.05 -8.74 0.90
N ILE A 126 -4.11 -8.07 0.42
CA ILE A 126 -4.45 -8.07 -1.01
C ILE A 126 -3.38 -7.37 -1.86
N ALA A 127 -2.76 -6.31 -1.36
CA ALA A 127 -1.72 -5.60 -2.09
C ALA A 127 -0.44 -6.44 -2.18
N ILE A 128 -0.07 -7.13 -1.11
CA ILE A 128 1.06 -8.07 -1.09
C ILE A 128 0.81 -9.23 -2.06
N LEU A 129 -0.37 -9.85 -2.02
CA LEU A 129 -0.75 -10.92 -2.94
C LEU A 129 -0.65 -10.45 -4.39
N THR A 130 -1.18 -9.27 -4.69
CA THR A 130 -1.16 -8.71 -6.05
C THR A 130 0.27 -8.40 -6.51
N ALA A 131 1.14 -7.88 -5.64
CA ALA A 131 2.55 -7.64 -5.95
C ALA A 131 3.27 -8.96 -6.30
N LEU A 132 3.06 -10.01 -5.52
CA LEU A 132 3.62 -11.32 -5.78
C LEU A 132 3.15 -11.92 -7.11
N VAL A 133 1.84 -11.90 -7.36
CA VAL A 133 1.26 -12.38 -8.63
C VAL A 133 1.81 -11.59 -9.80
N SER A 134 1.93 -10.27 -9.66
CA SER A 134 2.53 -9.40 -10.68
C SER A 134 3.98 -9.81 -10.98
N SER A 135 4.80 -10.07 -9.96
CA SER A 135 6.18 -10.51 -10.13
C SER A 135 6.28 -11.88 -10.83
N PHE A 136 5.49 -12.87 -10.40
CA PHE A 136 5.51 -14.20 -10.99
C PHE A 136 5.00 -14.24 -12.43
N THR A 137 3.99 -13.42 -12.75
CA THR A 137 3.37 -13.43 -14.08
C THR A 137 4.00 -12.45 -15.07
N GLY A 138 4.87 -11.54 -14.60
CA GLY A 138 5.40 -10.45 -15.42
C GLY A 138 4.35 -9.42 -15.85
N LYS A 139 3.15 -9.45 -15.24
CA LYS A 139 2.04 -8.53 -15.57
C LYS A 139 2.08 -7.32 -14.65
N LYS A 140 2.12 -6.14 -15.22
CA LYS A 140 2.13 -4.88 -14.49
C LYS A 140 0.76 -4.58 -13.87
N VAL A 141 0.77 -3.95 -12.71
CA VAL A 141 -0.45 -3.44 -12.07
C VAL A 141 -0.82 -2.10 -12.69
N LYS A 142 -2.12 -1.84 -12.79
CA LYS A 142 -2.66 -0.60 -13.35
C LYS A 142 -2.16 0.61 -12.56
N ASN A 143 -1.72 1.64 -13.28
CA ASN A 143 -1.29 2.89 -12.67
C ASN A 143 -2.47 3.58 -11.96
N ARG A 144 -2.20 4.30 -10.88
CA ARG A 144 -3.18 5.02 -10.06
C ARG A 144 -4.30 4.13 -9.50
N LEU A 145 -3.99 2.85 -9.30
CA LEU A 145 -4.82 1.88 -8.59
C LEU A 145 -4.18 1.61 -7.22
N ALA A 146 -4.97 1.74 -6.16
CA ALA A 146 -4.57 1.31 -4.82
C ALA A 146 -5.51 0.22 -4.31
N MET A 147 -5.08 -0.50 -3.29
CA MET A 147 -5.91 -1.54 -2.70
C MET A 147 -5.66 -1.70 -1.21
N THR A 148 -6.69 -2.14 -0.49
CA THR A 148 -6.60 -2.52 0.92
C THR A 148 -7.63 -3.59 1.23
N GLY A 149 -7.24 -4.54 2.05
CA GLY A 149 -8.08 -5.66 2.48
C GLY A 149 -7.26 -6.78 3.05
N GLU A 150 -7.80 -7.46 4.03
CA GLU A 150 -7.22 -8.67 4.59
C GLU A 150 -7.61 -9.86 3.72
N ILE A 151 -6.66 -10.73 3.42
CA ILE A 151 -6.91 -11.96 2.66
C ILE A 151 -6.97 -13.17 3.57
N THR A 152 -7.72 -14.18 3.16
CA THR A 152 -7.75 -15.47 3.82
C THR A 152 -7.10 -16.55 2.94
N LEU A 153 -6.73 -17.69 3.52
CA LEU A 153 -6.21 -18.85 2.78
C LEU A 153 -7.19 -19.40 1.72
N ARG A 154 -8.46 -19.03 1.80
CA ARG A 154 -9.50 -19.41 0.82
C ARG A 154 -9.72 -18.34 -0.25
N GLY A 155 -8.95 -17.25 -0.23
CA GLY A 155 -9.08 -16.16 -1.18
C GLY A 155 -10.24 -15.19 -0.91
N LYS A 156 -10.89 -15.30 0.26
CA LYS A 156 -11.88 -14.32 0.66
C LYS A 156 -11.18 -13.05 1.09
N LEU A 157 -11.67 -11.90 0.62
CA LEU A 157 -11.25 -10.60 1.10
C LEU A 157 -12.13 -10.20 2.29
N LEU A 158 -11.50 -9.80 3.39
CA LEU A 158 -12.18 -9.35 4.60
C LEU A 158 -12.15 -7.81 4.69
N PRO A 159 -13.18 -7.19 5.31
CA PRO A 159 -13.23 -5.75 5.50
C PRO A 159 -12.16 -5.29 6.50
N VAL A 160 -11.72 -4.05 6.32
CA VAL A 160 -10.68 -3.43 7.13
C VAL A 160 -11.12 -2.06 7.62
N GLY A 161 -10.48 -1.56 8.68
CA GLY A 161 -10.77 -0.24 9.24
C GLY A 161 -10.05 0.91 8.53
N GLY A 162 -10.40 2.14 8.95
CA GLY A 162 -9.76 3.36 8.48
C GLY A 162 -10.05 3.70 7.01
N ILE A 163 -11.21 3.30 6.49
CA ILE A 163 -11.56 3.47 5.07
C ILE A 163 -11.62 4.95 4.68
N LYS A 164 -12.17 5.79 5.55
CA LYS A 164 -12.25 7.24 5.31
C LYS A 164 -10.84 7.85 5.12
N GLU A 165 -9.96 7.60 6.06
CA GLU A 165 -8.58 8.10 6.03
C GLU A 165 -7.81 7.55 4.83
N LYS A 166 -7.99 6.27 4.51
CA LYS A 166 -7.38 5.60 3.37
C LYS A 166 -7.83 6.20 2.04
N ILE A 167 -9.13 6.46 1.87
CA ILE A 167 -9.67 7.10 0.66
C ILE A 167 -9.15 8.53 0.52
N LEU A 168 -9.11 9.30 1.62
CA LEU A 168 -8.58 10.65 1.59
C LEU A 168 -7.08 10.68 1.26
N ALA A 169 -6.30 9.73 1.76
CA ALA A 169 -4.90 9.58 1.40
C ALA A 169 -4.72 9.22 -0.08
N ALA A 170 -5.50 8.27 -0.58
CA ALA A 170 -5.49 7.89 -1.99
C ALA A 170 -5.85 9.08 -2.90
N LYS A 171 -6.86 9.88 -2.53
CA LYS A 171 -7.24 11.09 -3.27
C LYS A 171 -6.09 12.11 -3.31
N ARG A 172 -5.42 12.36 -2.16
CA ARG A 172 -4.26 13.27 -2.09
C ARG A 172 -3.11 12.80 -2.98
N ALA A 173 -2.89 11.48 -3.04
CA ALA A 173 -1.84 10.86 -3.87
C ALA A 173 -2.24 10.71 -5.36
N GLY A 174 -3.38 11.25 -5.79
CA GLY A 174 -3.80 11.20 -7.19
C GLY A 174 -4.25 9.82 -7.66
N ILE A 175 -4.53 8.88 -6.76
CA ILE A 175 -5.12 7.58 -7.06
C ILE A 175 -6.51 7.77 -7.66
N LYS A 176 -6.86 6.97 -8.66
CA LYS A 176 -8.13 7.05 -9.39
C LYS A 176 -9.08 5.92 -9.06
N GLU A 177 -8.54 4.78 -8.69
CA GLU A 177 -9.31 3.57 -8.42
C GLU A 177 -8.82 2.91 -7.14
N ILE A 178 -9.75 2.39 -6.34
CA ILE A 178 -9.42 1.67 -5.10
C ILE A 178 -10.16 0.33 -5.10
N ILE A 179 -9.43 -0.75 -4.85
CA ILE A 179 -10.00 -2.07 -4.58
C ILE A 179 -10.19 -2.22 -3.08
N LEU A 180 -11.43 -2.51 -2.67
CA LEU A 180 -11.86 -2.71 -1.30
C LEU A 180 -12.65 -4.00 -1.15
N CYS A 181 -12.76 -4.52 0.09
CA CYS A 181 -13.75 -5.54 0.40
C CYS A 181 -15.17 -5.00 0.18
N VAL A 182 -16.05 -5.84 -0.38
CA VAL A 182 -17.46 -5.47 -0.57
C VAL A 182 -18.16 -5.10 0.74
N ASP A 183 -17.75 -5.72 1.84
CA ASP A 183 -18.30 -5.46 3.18
C ASP A 183 -17.90 -4.07 3.73
N ASN A 184 -16.93 -3.37 3.08
CA ASN A 184 -16.63 -1.96 3.36
C ASN A 184 -17.53 -0.97 2.58
N GLN A 185 -18.53 -1.43 1.82
CA GLN A 185 -19.45 -0.56 1.10
C GLN A 185 -20.16 0.46 2.00
N LYS A 186 -20.49 0.06 3.23
CA LYS A 186 -21.10 0.93 4.25
C LYS A 186 -20.21 2.13 4.59
N ASP A 187 -18.89 1.91 4.74
CA ASP A 187 -17.92 2.96 5.05
C ASP A 187 -17.80 3.94 3.87
N VAL A 188 -17.85 3.43 2.64
CA VAL A 188 -17.82 4.26 1.42
C VAL A 188 -19.08 5.12 1.30
N ASN A 189 -20.25 4.54 1.59
CA ASN A 189 -21.52 5.26 1.53
C ASN A 189 -21.59 6.41 2.55
N GLU A 190 -21.02 6.22 3.73
CA GLU A 190 -20.92 7.26 4.76
C GLU A 190 -20.08 8.45 4.25
N ILE A 191 -18.94 8.18 3.63
CA ILE A 191 -18.07 9.22 3.06
C ILE A 191 -18.77 10.00 1.95
N GLN A 192 -19.54 9.35 1.08
CA GLN A 192 -20.27 10.00 0.00
C GLN A 192 -21.38 10.96 0.48
N GLN A 193 -21.86 10.79 1.70
CA GLN A 193 -22.83 11.69 2.31
C GLN A 193 -22.18 12.94 2.92
N GLU A 194 -20.90 12.85 3.31
CA GLU A 194 -20.18 13.95 3.95
C GLU A 194 -19.42 14.85 2.97
N TYR A 195 -19.09 14.36 1.75
CA TYR A 195 -18.24 15.01 0.74
C TYR A 195 -18.81 14.90 -0.68
#